data_3d3f935cc50acf46b7eae51a04530955
#
_entry.id   3d3f935cc50acf46b7eae51a04530955
#
_cell.length_a   1.000
_cell.length_b   1.000
_cell.length_c   1.000
_cell.angle_alpha   90.00
_cell.angle_beta   90.00
_cell.angle_gamma   90.00
#
_symmetry.space_group_name_H-M   'P 1'
#
loop_
_entity.id
_entity.type
_entity.pdbx_description
1 polymer ?
#
loop_
_entity_poly.entity_id
_entity_poly.type
_entity_poly.pdbx_seq_one_letter_code
_entity_poly.pdbx_strand_id
1 'polypeptide(L)'
;YNGQHNREPRFSEEIVFSPYSTKWRTDWYYVVGWSDSESAIRAYRLDKMQIPCFVDAEAVKQPLDFHPADYVESYLSHACVYQKTAVTLECENSMMNCVIDQLGGHFPYRQIDNTHFHATIPVKLTRSFWGWIFEHVGSIRIAAPESVQTQYRNMLRRALESIN
;
A
#
# COMPACT_ATOMS: atom_id res chain seq x y z
N TYR A 1 -6.05 -1.19 -20.02
CA TYR A 1 -7.42 -1.21 -20.58
C TYR A 1 -7.76 0.20 -21.05
N ASN A 2 -8.23 0.34 -22.27
CA ASN A 2 -8.87 1.56 -22.74
C ASN A 2 -10.32 1.63 -22.21
N GLY A 3 -11.01 2.77 -22.40
CA GLY A 3 -12.41 2.94 -21.96
C GLY A 3 -13.44 1.99 -22.60
N GLN A 4 -13.03 1.13 -23.52
CA GLN A 4 -13.86 0.13 -24.20
C GLN A 4 -13.59 -1.30 -23.73
N HIS A 5 -12.86 -1.49 -22.61
CA HIS A 5 -12.43 -2.79 -22.05
C HIS A 5 -11.58 -3.68 -22.99
N ASN A 6 -11.06 -3.13 -24.09
CA ASN A 6 -10.13 -3.85 -24.94
C ASN A 6 -8.75 -3.95 -24.26
N ARG A 7 -8.15 -5.15 -24.30
CA ARG A 7 -6.78 -5.38 -23.85
C ARG A 7 -5.80 -4.85 -24.91
N GLU A 8 -5.62 -3.54 -24.95
CA GLU A 8 -4.49 -3.00 -25.69
C GLU A 8 -3.27 -3.03 -24.78
N PRO A 9 -2.14 -3.60 -25.21
CA PRO A 9 -0.91 -3.50 -24.47
C PRO A 9 -0.57 -2.01 -24.32
N ARG A 10 -0.34 -1.58 -23.08
CA ARG A 10 0.04 -0.20 -22.80
C ARG A 10 1.43 0.14 -23.34
N PHE A 11 2.20 -0.91 -23.58
CA PHE A 11 3.54 -0.89 -24.19
C PHE A 11 3.63 -2.08 -25.13
N SER A 12 3.96 -1.83 -26.39
CA SER A 12 4.32 -2.83 -27.38
C SER A 12 5.83 -3.08 -27.42
N GLU A 13 6.57 -2.58 -26.43
CA GLU A 13 8.02 -2.66 -26.39
C GLU A 13 8.50 -3.81 -25.55
N GLU A 14 9.52 -4.51 -26.03
CA GLU A 14 10.25 -5.49 -25.24
C GLU A 14 11.00 -4.78 -24.12
N ILE A 15 10.83 -5.29 -22.89
CA ILE A 15 11.48 -4.74 -21.70
C ILE A 15 12.50 -5.76 -21.21
N VAL A 16 13.77 -5.40 -21.23
CA VAL A 16 14.82 -6.18 -20.56
C VAL A 16 14.75 -5.89 -19.07
N PHE A 17 14.61 -6.96 -18.29
CA PHE A 17 14.29 -6.87 -16.88
C PHE A 17 15.06 -7.90 -16.04
N SER A 18 15.71 -7.45 -14.98
CA SER A 18 16.39 -8.30 -14.01
C SER A 18 15.52 -8.47 -12.76
N PRO A 19 14.82 -9.62 -12.60
CA PRO A 19 13.88 -9.82 -11.51
C PRO A 19 14.60 -10.05 -10.17
N TYR A 20 14.12 -9.43 -9.10
CA TYR A 20 14.64 -9.59 -7.74
C TYR A 20 13.70 -10.40 -6.84
N SER A 21 12.39 -10.12 -6.90
CA SER A 21 11.41 -10.73 -6.01
C SER A 21 10.01 -10.67 -6.61
N THR A 22 9.14 -11.57 -6.16
CA THR A 22 7.71 -11.50 -6.43
C THR A 22 6.95 -11.15 -5.15
N LYS A 23 5.86 -10.39 -5.31
CA LYS A 23 4.98 -9.97 -4.21
C LYS A 23 3.52 -10.14 -4.60
N TRP A 24 2.77 -10.75 -3.69
CA TRP A 24 1.31 -10.77 -3.75
C TRP A 24 0.75 -9.50 -3.12
N ARG A 25 -0.17 -8.82 -3.82
CA ARG A 25 -0.91 -7.69 -3.27
C ARG A 25 -2.23 -7.50 -3.99
N THR A 26 -3.31 -7.38 -3.24
CA THR A 26 -4.64 -7.05 -3.76
C THR A 26 -5.02 -7.92 -4.97
N ASP A 27 -5.05 -9.25 -4.80
CA ASP A 27 -5.40 -10.26 -5.80
C ASP A 27 -4.44 -10.41 -7.00
N TRP A 28 -3.27 -9.75 -6.98
CA TRP A 28 -2.31 -9.77 -8.09
C TRP A 28 -0.89 -10.05 -7.63
N TYR A 29 -0.16 -10.80 -8.45
CA TYR A 29 1.28 -10.93 -8.31
C TYR A 29 2.02 -9.82 -9.06
N TYR A 30 2.99 -9.25 -8.40
CA TYR A 30 3.93 -8.30 -8.96
C TYR A 30 5.34 -8.89 -8.92
N VAL A 31 6.11 -8.68 -9.97
CA VAL A 31 7.56 -8.88 -9.97
C VAL A 31 8.24 -7.53 -9.85
N VAL A 32 9.23 -7.47 -8.95
CA VAL A 32 10.05 -6.27 -8.71
C VAL A 32 11.46 -6.57 -9.18
N GLY A 33 12.07 -5.63 -9.87
CA GLY A 33 13.44 -5.76 -10.35
C GLY A 33 13.90 -4.53 -11.09
N TRP A 34 15.07 -4.63 -11.68
CA TRP A 34 15.67 -3.57 -12.48
C TRP A 34 15.13 -3.62 -13.92
N SER A 35 14.71 -2.46 -14.43
CA SER A 35 14.33 -2.25 -15.82
C SER A 35 15.44 -1.50 -16.54
N ASP A 36 16.03 -2.10 -17.56
CA ASP A 36 17.14 -1.48 -18.32
C ASP A 36 16.63 -0.26 -19.10
N SER A 37 15.45 -0.34 -19.71
CA SER A 37 14.86 0.75 -20.48
C SER A 37 14.59 2.00 -19.65
N GLU A 38 14.24 1.84 -18.38
CA GLU A 38 13.96 2.94 -17.47
C GLU A 38 15.16 3.28 -16.55
N SER A 39 16.22 2.46 -16.59
CA SER A 39 17.40 2.56 -15.71
C SER A 39 17.02 2.72 -14.22
N ALA A 40 16.02 1.96 -13.80
CA ALA A 40 15.44 2.06 -12.46
C ALA A 40 14.76 0.77 -12.02
N ILE A 41 14.58 0.63 -10.70
CA ILE A 41 13.78 -0.46 -10.15
C ILE A 41 12.30 -0.21 -10.46
N ARG A 42 11.61 -1.24 -10.95
CA ARG A 42 10.19 -1.21 -11.31
C ARG A 42 9.44 -2.42 -10.79
N ALA A 43 8.13 -2.28 -10.71
CA ALA A 43 7.22 -3.36 -10.40
C ALA A 43 6.23 -3.57 -11.54
N TYR A 44 6.17 -4.78 -12.07
CA TYR A 44 5.25 -5.16 -13.14
C TYR A 44 4.29 -6.25 -12.66
N ARG A 45 3.03 -6.18 -13.10
CA ARG A 45 2.04 -7.22 -12.82
C ARG A 45 2.31 -8.44 -13.70
N LEU A 46 2.41 -9.64 -13.09
CA LEU A 46 2.71 -10.86 -13.81
C LEU A 46 1.64 -11.24 -14.85
N ASP A 47 0.38 -11.01 -14.54
CA ASP A 47 -0.74 -11.31 -15.45
C ASP A 47 -0.81 -10.41 -16.69
N LYS A 48 0.00 -9.36 -16.73
CA LYS A 48 0.10 -8.43 -17.87
C LYS A 48 1.35 -8.65 -18.71
N MET A 49 2.21 -9.56 -18.32
CA MET A 49 3.37 -9.93 -19.11
C MET A 49 2.95 -10.83 -20.27
N GLN A 50 3.50 -10.58 -21.43
CA GLN A 50 3.31 -11.43 -22.61
C GLN A 50 4.63 -12.10 -22.94
N ILE A 51 4.61 -13.41 -23.09
CA ILE A 51 5.72 -14.24 -23.57
C ILE A 51 7.08 -13.86 -22.91
N PRO A 52 7.24 -14.03 -21.59
CA PRO A 52 8.53 -13.78 -20.97
C PRO A 52 9.54 -14.82 -21.48
N CYS A 53 10.72 -14.35 -21.90
CA CYS A 53 11.81 -15.20 -22.37
C CYS A 53 13.12 -14.80 -21.67
N PHE A 54 14.06 -15.74 -21.63
CA PHE A 54 15.41 -15.45 -21.15
C PHE A 54 16.20 -14.70 -22.22
N VAL A 55 16.98 -13.73 -21.76
CA VAL A 55 17.93 -12.98 -22.58
C VAL A 55 19.34 -13.42 -22.20
N ASP A 56 20.22 -13.57 -23.20
CA ASP A 56 21.62 -13.91 -22.96
C ASP A 56 22.40 -12.65 -22.50
N ALA A 57 22.10 -12.20 -21.29
CA ALA A 57 22.72 -11.05 -20.66
C ALA A 57 22.82 -11.28 -19.14
N GLU A 58 23.87 -10.71 -18.53
CA GLU A 58 24.03 -10.80 -17.08
C GLU A 58 22.97 -9.93 -16.38
N ALA A 59 22.27 -10.52 -15.41
CA ALA A 59 21.27 -9.80 -14.64
C ALA A 59 21.91 -8.75 -13.70
N VAL A 60 21.28 -7.58 -13.62
CA VAL A 60 21.68 -6.55 -12.67
C VAL A 60 21.42 -7.02 -11.25
N LYS A 61 22.45 -7.00 -10.40
CA LYS A 61 22.33 -7.46 -9.00
C LYS A 61 21.44 -6.54 -8.19
N GLN A 62 20.68 -7.15 -7.29
CA GLN A 62 19.86 -6.39 -6.33
C GLN A 62 20.78 -5.58 -5.39
N PRO A 63 20.50 -4.27 -5.19
CA PRO A 63 21.19 -3.47 -4.19
C PRO A 63 21.02 -4.04 -2.78
N LEU A 64 22.08 -4.01 -1.95
CA LEU A 64 22.07 -4.61 -0.61
C LEU A 64 21.07 -3.96 0.36
N ASP A 65 20.78 -2.68 0.16
CA ASP A 65 19.86 -1.88 0.97
C ASP A 65 18.43 -1.85 0.39
N PHE A 66 18.17 -2.60 -0.70
CA PHE A 66 16.88 -2.63 -1.34
C PHE A 66 15.96 -3.71 -0.75
N HIS A 67 14.81 -3.28 -0.24
CA HIS A 67 13.77 -4.16 0.29
C HIS A 67 12.55 -4.21 -0.64
N PRO A 68 12.36 -5.29 -1.43
CA PRO A 68 11.28 -5.39 -2.42
C PRO A 68 9.89 -5.19 -1.83
N ALA A 69 9.66 -5.59 -0.58
CA ALA A 69 8.37 -5.43 0.10
C ALA A 69 7.98 -3.96 0.26
N ASP A 70 8.92 -3.15 0.73
CA ASP A 70 8.72 -1.71 0.94
C ASP A 70 8.53 -0.97 -0.38
N TYR A 71 9.23 -1.43 -1.42
CA TYR A 71 9.13 -0.84 -2.75
C TYR A 71 7.74 -1.04 -3.37
N VAL A 72 7.21 -2.26 -3.37
CA VAL A 72 5.88 -2.55 -3.92
C VAL A 72 4.82 -1.74 -3.21
N GLU A 73 4.93 -1.63 -1.89
CA GLU A 73 4.01 -0.84 -1.08
C GLU A 73 4.03 0.65 -1.46
N SER A 74 5.22 1.22 -1.66
CA SER A 74 5.38 2.61 -2.06
C SER A 74 4.99 2.86 -3.53
N TYR A 75 5.38 1.97 -4.44
CA TYR A 75 5.13 2.07 -5.87
C TYR A 75 3.64 2.02 -6.22
N LEU A 76 2.92 1.06 -5.61
CA LEU A 76 1.48 0.90 -5.85
C LEU A 76 0.62 1.94 -5.13
N SER A 77 1.18 2.63 -4.15
CA SER A 77 0.52 3.77 -3.48
C SER A 77 0.57 5.06 -4.31
N HIS A 78 0.91 5.00 -5.61
CA HIS A 78 1.11 6.14 -6.50
C HIS A 78 2.16 7.13 -5.98
N ALA A 79 3.43 6.71 -6.01
CA ALA A 79 4.65 7.55 -6.04
C ALA A 79 4.71 8.84 -5.17
N CYS A 80 3.79 9.02 -4.24
CA CYS A 80 3.98 9.98 -3.18
C CYS A 80 4.87 9.33 -2.12
N VAL A 81 5.99 9.94 -1.82
CA VAL A 81 6.79 9.64 -0.62
C VAL A 81 5.92 9.97 0.59
N TYR A 82 5.01 9.08 0.95
CA TYR A 82 4.24 9.24 2.16
C TYR A 82 5.18 9.09 3.34
N GLN A 83 5.52 10.18 3.97
CA GLN A 83 6.14 10.14 5.29
C GLN A 83 5.21 9.39 6.24
N LYS A 84 5.80 8.51 7.05
CA LYS A 84 5.05 7.86 8.13
C LYS A 84 4.61 8.93 9.13
N THR A 85 3.32 8.98 9.40
CA THR A 85 2.71 9.86 10.41
C THR A 85 2.35 9.02 11.61
N ALA A 86 2.75 9.45 12.80
CA ALA A 86 2.30 8.81 14.04
C ALA A 86 0.80 9.12 14.23
N VAL A 87 -0.02 8.08 14.17
CA VAL A 87 -1.48 8.18 14.36
C VAL A 87 -1.85 7.39 15.59
N THR A 88 -2.60 8.03 16.50
CA THR A 88 -3.20 7.34 17.63
C THR A 88 -4.64 6.96 17.26
N LEU A 89 -4.90 5.68 17.29
CA LEU A 89 -6.22 5.11 17.11
C LEU A 89 -6.80 4.77 18.49
N GLU A 90 -8.08 5.03 18.67
CA GLU A 90 -8.87 4.49 19.76
C GLU A 90 -9.68 3.32 19.19
N CYS A 91 -9.53 2.16 19.82
CA CYS A 91 -10.07 0.90 19.34
C CYS A 91 -10.81 0.18 20.44
N GLU A 92 -11.90 -0.50 20.09
CA GLU A 92 -12.50 -1.50 20.97
C GLU A 92 -11.53 -2.66 21.23
N ASN A 93 -11.55 -3.26 22.41
CA ASN A 93 -10.67 -4.38 22.76
C ASN A 93 -10.81 -5.59 21.81
N SER A 94 -12.00 -5.80 21.25
CA SER A 94 -12.27 -6.81 20.21
C SER A 94 -11.45 -6.64 18.93
N MET A 95 -10.99 -5.42 18.66
CA MET A 95 -10.25 -5.07 17.46
C MET A 95 -8.73 -5.30 17.57
N MET A 96 -8.23 -5.77 18.72
CA MET A 96 -6.77 -5.91 18.93
C MET A 96 -6.10 -6.77 17.85
N ASN A 97 -6.65 -7.93 17.53
CA ASN A 97 -6.08 -8.81 16.50
C ASN A 97 -6.13 -8.17 15.12
N CYS A 98 -7.22 -7.50 14.76
CA CYS A 98 -7.36 -6.79 13.49
C CYS A 98 -6.31 -5.68 13.35
N VAL A 99 -6.04 -4.94 14.42
CA VAL A 99 -5.01 -3.89 14.44
C VAL A 99 -3.61 -4.50 14.30
N ILE A 100 -3.32 -5.62 14.97
CA ILE A 100 -2.05 -6.34 14.87
C ILE A 100 -1.82 -6.85 13.45
N ASP A 101 -2.82 -7.49 12.86
CA ASP A 101 -2.72 -8.10 11.52
C ASP A 101 -2.53 -7.04 10.43
N GLN A 102 -3.23 -5.90 10.54
CA GLN A 102 -3.17 -4.83 9.55
C GLN A 102 -1.94 -3.93 9.67
N LEU A 103 -1.48 -3.66 10.88
CA LEU A 103 -0.49 -2.62 11.16
C LEU A 103 0.83 -3.15 11.74
N GLY A 104 0.90 -4.46 12.02
CA GLY A 104 2.05 -5.13 12.59
C GLY A 104 1.99 -5.24 14.13
N GLY A 105 2.68 -6.27 14.67
CA GLY A 105 2.55 -6.67 16.08
C GLY A 105 3.31 -5.82 17.11
N HIS A 106 4.08 -4.83 16.71
CA HIS A 106 4.93 -4.04 17.62
C HIS A 106 4.56 -2.55 17.58
N PHE A 107 3.61 -2.16 18.41
CA PHE A 107 3.25 -0.75 18.57
C PHE A 107 2.94 -0.44 20.05
N PRO A 108 3.19 0.80 20.50
CA PRO A 108 2.77 1.24 21.83
C PRO A 108 1.26 1.25 21.92
N TYR A 109 0.72 0.58 22.91
CA TYR A 109 -0.72 0.65 23.23
C TYR A 109 -0.94 0.96 24.70
N ARG A 110 -2.08 1.55 25.03
CA ARG A 110 -2.49 1.86 26.39
C ARG A 110 -3.98 1.60 26.55
N GLN A 111 -4.33 0.76 27.52
CA GLN A 111 -5.73 0.58 27.92
C GLN A 111 -6.30 1.92 28.42
N ILE A 112 -7.48 2.29 27.93
CA ILE A 112 -8.21 3.51 28.34
C ILE A 112 -9.22 3.14 29.41
N ASP A 113 -10.02 2.12 29.14
CA ASP A 113 -11.07 1.61 30.01
C ASP A 113 -11.25 0.09 29.80
N ASN A 114 -12.31 -0.50 30.35
CA ASN A 114 -12.57 -1.93 30.23
C ASN A 114 -12.93 -2.38 28.80
N THR A 115 -13.21 -1.47 27.90
CA THR A 115 -13.71 -1.75 26.53
C THR A 115 -12.83 -1.22 25.43
N HIS A 116 -11.93 -0.25 25.70
CA HIS A 116 -11.15 0.43 24.68
C HIS A 116 -9.66 0.55 25.04
N PHE A 117 -8.84 0.63 23.99
CA PHE A 117 -7.41 0.93 24.08
C PHE A 117 -6.99 1.99 23.03
N HIS A 118 -5.92 2.71 23.34
CA HIS A 118 -5.20 3.55 22.36
C HIS A 118 -4.02 2.77 21.78
N ALA A 119 -3.85 2.81 20.46
CA ALA A 119 -2.67 2.34 19.74
C ALA A 119 -2.04 3.50 18.99
N THR A 120 -0.75 3.77 19.21
CA THR A 120 -0.01 4.82 18.47
C THR A 120 0.92 4.16 17.45
N ILE A 121 0.65 4.39 16.16
CA ILE A 121 1.25 3.63 15.08
C ILE A 121 1.79 4.58 14.01
N PRO A 122 3.04 4.37 13.53
CA PRO A 122 3.58 5.10 12.40
C PRO A 122 3.02 4.55 11.08
N VAL A 123 1.99 5.18 10.54
CA VAL A 123 1.30 4.77 9.31
C VAL A 123 1.57 5.70 8.14
N LYS A 124 1.50 5.16 6.92
CA LYS A 124 1.39 5.94 5.69
C LYS A 124 -0.08 6.24 5.45
N LEU A 125 -0.46 7.51 5.29
CA LEU A 125 -1.85 7.94 5.06
C LEU A 125 -2.27 7.65 3.61
N THR A 126 -2.35 6.37 3.26
CA THR A 126 -2.72 5.86 1.93
C THR A 126 -4.23 5.68 1.80
N ARG A 127 -4.71 5.48 0.57
CA ARG A 127 -6.12 5.11 0.33
C ARG A 127 -6.52 3.82 1.06
N SER A 128 -5.59 2.86 1.13
CA SER A 128 -5.81 1.60 1.86
C SER A 128 -6.00 1.84 3.35
N PHE A 129 -5.19 2.73 3.96
CA PHE A 129 -5.36 3.11 5.36
C PHE A 129 -6.73 3.75 5.62
N TRP A 130 -7.14 4.71 4.79
CA TRP A 130 -8.45 5.35 4.93
C TRP A 130 -9.62 4.39 4.72
N GLY A 131 -9.52 3.48 3.73
CA GLY A 131 -10.50 2.43 3.49
C GLY A 131 -10.64 1.49 4.70
N TRP A 132 -9.51 1.09 5.29
CA TRP A 132 -9.49 0.24 6.48
C TRP A 132 -10.12 0.95 7.70
N ILE A 133 -9.83 2.23 7.95
CA ILE A 133 -10.50 3.01 9.00
C ILE A 133 -12.01 3.09 8.75
N PHE A 134 -12.42 3.27 7.49
CA PHE A 134 -13.84 3.35 7.13
C PHE A 134 -14.55 2.00 7.31
N GLU A 135 -13.91 0.90 6.96
CA GLU A 135 -14.46 -0.46 7.14
C GLU A 135 -14.80 -0.76 8.61
N HIS A 136 -14.02 -0.19 9.54
CA HIS A 136 -14.16 -0.42 10.98
C HIS A 136 -14.78 0.78 11.70
N VAL A 137 -15.56 1.59 10.99
CA VAL A 137 -16.26 2.74 11.60
C VAL A 137 -17.20 2.27 12.72
N GLY A 138 -17.11 2.92 13.86
CA GLY A 138 -17.81 2.52 15.08
C GLY A 138 -16.91 1.81 16.10
N SER A 139 -16.00 0.94 15.65
CA SER A 139 -15.09 0.19 16.54
C SER A 139 -13.66 0.75 16.55
N ILE A 140 -13.27 1.51 15.53
CA ILE A 140 -11.96 2.19 15.43
C ILE A 140 -12.20 3.66 15.08
N ARG A 141 -11.56 4.55 15.81
CA ARG A 141 -11.55 5.99 15.49
C ARG A 141 -10.14 6.59 15.59
N ILE A 142 -9.89 7.64 14.84
CA ILE A 142 -8.64 8.38 14.90
C ILE A 142 -8.71 9.33 16.11
N ALA A 143 -7.90 9.08 17.14
CA ALA A 143 -7.84 9.90 18.35
C ALA A 143 -6.87 11.09 18.20
N ALA A 144 -5.76 10.90 17.47
CA ALA A 144 -4.76 11.95 17.20
C ALA A 144 -3.93 11.59 15.95
N PRO A 145 -3.27 12.58 15.30
CA PRO A 145 -3.36 14.02 15.54
C PRO A 145 -4.62 14.62 14.88
N GLU A 146 -4.98 15.84 15.28
CA GLU A 146 -6.16 16.56 14.76
C GLU A 146 -6.08 16.80 13.24
N SER A 147 -4.87 16.98 12.70
CA SER A 147 -4.65 17.12 11.25
C SER A 147 -5.14 15.90 10.47
N VAL A 148 -4.90 14.69 10.99
CA VAL A 148 -5.34 13.42 10.38
C VAL A 148 -6.85 13.24 10.52
N GLN A 149 -7.42 13.58 11.68
CA GLN A 149 -8.88 13.59 11.89
C GLN A 149 -9.57 14.52 10.90
N THR A 150 -9.04 15.73 10.72
CA THR A 150 -9.59 16.73 9.78
C THR A 150 -9.50 16.26 8.35
N GLN A 151 -8.40 15.64 7.97
CA GLN A 151 -8.24 15.04 6.63
C GLN A 151 -9.28 13.95 6.37
N TYR A 152 -9.48 13.04 7.32
CA TYR A 152 -10.48 11.98 7.21
C TYR A 152 -11.91 12.53 7.14
N ARG A 153 -12.24 13.50 8.01
CA ARG A 153 -13.54 14.17 8.01
C ARG A 153 -13.84 14.85 6.67
N ASN A 154 -12.85 15.50 6.07
CA ASN A 154 -13.01 16.14 4.76
C ASN A 154 -13.20 15.10 3.63
N MET A 155 -12.54 13.95 3.70
CA MET A 155 -12.76 12.86 2.75
C MET A 155 -14.19 12.30 2.84
N LEU A 156 -14.68 12.06 4.06
CA LEU A 156 -16.05 11.58 4.28
C LEU A 156 -17.10 12.58 3.79
N ARG A 157 -16.88 13.88 4.03
CA ARG A 157 -17.79 14.94 3.54
C ARG A 157 -17.85 14.94 2.01
N ARG A 158 -16.71 14.89 1.32
CA ARG A 158 -16.67 14.81 -0.15
C ARG A 158 -17.33 13.55 -0.69
N ALA A 159 -17.15 12.42 -0.02
CA ALA A 159 -17.83 11.19 -0.40
C ALA A 159 -19.35 11.32 -0.30
N LEU A 160 -19.85 11.92 0.79
CA LEU A 160 -21.28 12.18 0.97
C LEU A 160 -21.85 13.15 -0.09
N GLU A 161 -21.11 14.23 -0.41
CA GLU A 161 -21.49 15.19 -1.43
C GLU A 161 -21.55 14.56 -2.84
N SER A 162 -20.78 13.51 -3.10
CA SER A 162 -20.77 12.82 -4.40
C SER A 162 -21.95 11.86 -4.62
N ILE A 163 -22.76 11.60 -3.59
CA ILE A 163 -23.94 10.71 -3.65
C ILE A 163 -25.25 11.52 -3.87
N ASN A 164 -25.21 12.80 -3.56
CA ASN A 164 -26.33 13.73 -3.74
C ASN A 164 -26.22 14.46 -5.09
#